data_525eb2e2fab5c6a0aa3c0b37bef2287c
#
_entry.id   525eb2e2fab5c6a0aa3c0b37bef2287c
#
_cell.length_a   1.000
_cell.length_b   1.000
_cell.length_c   1.000
_cell.angle_alpha   90.00
_cell.angle_beta   90.00
_cell.angle_gamma   90.00
#
_symmetry.space_group_name_H-M   'P 1'
#
loop_
_entity.id
_entity.type
_entity.pdbx_description
1 polymer ?
#
loop_
_entity_poly.entity_id
_entity_poly.type
_entity_poly.pdbx_seq_one_letter_code
_entity_poly.pdbx_strand_id
1 'polypeptide(L)'
;LALPGMAQATPQGPVILKVTGNLDPADPADGEVLFDMAMIQALPQHEVVTSNPWVDKPHKYVGPKLADVLTEVKANGKSITLTALNSFQIRINWDKVKQYDPILAWQDDGMTMRVRDKGPLWFILPLDQHPELRRSEFTDMMIWQLSAIDIQQ
;
A
#
# COMPACT_ATOMS: atom_id res chain seq x y z
N LEU A 1 -26.50 7.03 -19.31
CA LEU A 1 -25.25 6.63 -19.89
C LEU A 1 -24.09 7.01 -18.97
N ALA A 2 -23.37 6.00 -18.49
CA ALA A 2 -22.25 6.23 -17.60
C ALA A 2 -21.11 6.88 -18.36
N LEU A 3 -20.39 7.76 -17.68
CA LEU A 3 -19.20 8.40 -18.22
C LEU A 3 -17.99 7.75 -17.55
N PRO A 4 -17.27 6.89 -18.25
CA PRO A 4 -16.14 6.17 -17.65
C PRO A 4 -15.11 7.15 -17.10
N GLY A 5 -14.53 6.81 -15.96
CA GLY A 5 -13.45 7.58 -15.37
C GLY A 5 -13.87 8.87 -14.71
N MET A 6 -15.15 9.13 -14.61
CA MET A 6 -15.63 10.38 -14.02
C MET A 6 -15.65 10.36 -12.51
N ALA A 7 -15.67 9.20 -11.90
CA ALA A 7 -15.74 9.08 -10.45
C ALA A 7 -14.95 7.86 -10.00
N GLN A 8 -14.44 7.93 -8.78
CA GLN A 8 -13.84 6.77 -8.15
C GLN A 8 -14.89 5.68 -7.98
N ALA A 9 -14.46 4.44 -8.11
CA ALA A 9 -15.32 3.32 -7.82
C ALA A 9 -15.74 3.37 -6.35
N THR A 10 -16.98 2.99 -6.08
CA THR A 10 -17.50 2.91 -4.72
C THR A 10 -17.21 1.52 -4.17
N PRO A 11 -16.68 1.40 -2.94
CA PRO A 11 -16.46 0.07 -2.36
C PRO A 11 -17.76 -0.72 -2.28
N GLN A 12 -17.70 -1.98 -2.67
CA GLN A 12 -18.83 -2.90 -2.61
C GLN A 12 -18.75 -3.82 -1.40
N GLY A 13 -17.55 -3.95 -0.81
CA GLY A 13 -17.32 -4.75 0.37
C GLY A 13 -16.72 -3.91 1.49
N PRO A 14 -16.25 -4.57 2.56
CA PRO A 14 -15.63 -3.83 3.66
C PRO A 14 -14.42 -3.01 3.19
N VAL A 15 -14.33 -1.78 3.66
CA VAL A 15 -13.18 -0.92 3.36
C VAL A 15 -11.96 -1.46 4.11
N ILE A 16 -10.87 -1.68 3.39
CA ILE A 16 -9.62 -2.16 3.98
C ILE A 16 -8.51 -1.13 3.93
N LEU A 17 -8.64 -0.10 3.08
CA LEU A 17 -7.62 0.94 2.98
C LEU A 17 -8.30 2.29 2.77
N LYS A 18 -7.90 3.26 3.57
CA LYS A 18 -8.32 4.64 3.42
C LYS A 18 -7.12 5.48 3.04
N VAL A 19 -7.21 6.21 1.93
CA VAL A 19 -6.15 7.09 1.46
C VAL A 19 -6.64 8.52 1.60
N THR A 20 -5.86 9.35 2.28
CA THR A 20 -6.24 10.73 2.58
C THR A 20 -5.10 11.69 2.23
N GLY A 21 -5.39 12.97 2.35
CA GLY A 21 -4.40 14.02 2.22
C GLY A 21 -4.48 14.76 0.91
N ASN A 22 -3.32 15.04 0.34
CA ASN A 22 -3.21 15.88 -0.85
C ASN A 22 -3.48 15.05 -2.11
N LEU A 23 -4.76 14.87 -2.41
CA LEU A 23 -5.24 14.05 -3.53
C LEU A 23 -5.75 14.95 -4.65
N ASP A 24 -6.55 14.38 -5.56
CA ASP A 24 -7.09 15.07 -6.72
C ASP A 24 -7.87 16.33 -6.30
N PRO A 25 -7.38 17.52 -6.66
CA PRO A 25 -8.08 18.76 -6.26
C PRO A 25 -9.44 18.94 -6.94
N ALA A 26 -9.71 18.17 -7.99
CA ALA A 26 -11.01 18.22 -8.67
C ALA A 26 -12.04 17.33 -7.99
N ASP A 27 -11.64 16.49 -7.05
CA ASP A 27 -12.53 15.58 -6.35
C ASP A 27 -12.96 16.23 -5.03
N PRO A 28 -14.25 16.55 -4.86
CA PRO A 28 -14.72 17.21 -3.64
C PRO A 28 -14.86 16.27 -2.44
N ALA A 29 -14.44 15.04 -2.53
CA ALA A 29 -14.59 14.06 -1.44
C ALA A 29 -13.61 14.33 -0.29
N ASP A 30 -13.16 15.56 -0.12
CA ASP A 30 -12.33 16.02 0.99
C ASP A 30 -10.99 15.28 1.09
N GLY A 31 -10.44 14.89 -0.07
CA GLY A 31 -9.17 14.21 -0.08
C GLY A 31 -9.20 12.85 0.59
N GLU A 32 -10.28 12.10 0.37
CA GLU A 32 -10.39 10.74 0.91
C GLU A 32 -10.86 9.79 -0.16
N VAL A 33 -10.14 8.68 -0.33
CA VAL A 33 -10.52 7.59 -1.23
C VAL A 33 -10.49 6.30 -0.45
N LEU A 34 -11.56 5.51 -0.57
CA LEU A 34 -11.72 4.26 0.15
C LEU A 34 -11.58 3.08 -0.81
N PHE A 35 -10.83 2.06 -0.38
CA PHE A 35 -10.62 0.84 -1.17
C PHE A 35 -11.13 -0.36 -0.40
N ASP A 36 -11.91 -1.22 -1.08
CA ASP A 36 -12.15 -2.57 -0.59
C ASP A 36 -11.16 -3.54 -1.23
N MET A 37 -11.21 -4.82 -0.88
CA MET A 37 -10.25 -5.79 -1.41
C MET A 37 -10.37 -5.92 -2.93
N ALA A 38 -11.58 -5.92 -3.47
CA ALA A 38 -11.75 -6.06 -4.91
C ALA A 38 -11.09 -4.90 -5.67
N MET A 39 -11.16 -3.69 -5.12
CA MET A 39 -10.53 -2.53 -5.72
C MET A 39 -9.01 -2.63 -5.68
N ILE A 40 -8.46 -3.14 -4.59
CA ILE A 40 -7.02 -3.40 -4.47
C ILE A 40 -6.59 -4.43 -5.52
N GLN A 41 -7.37 -5.50 -5.68
CA GLN A 41 -7.05 -6.55 -6.64
C GLN A 41 -7.25 -6.12 -8.09
N ALA A 42 -8.05 -5.09 -8.33
CA ALA A 42 -8.29 -4.56 -9.68
C ALA A 42 -7.14 -3.69 -10.20
N LEU A 43 -6.27 -3.21 -9.32
CA LEU A 43 -5.06 -2.49 -9.74
C LEU A 43 -4.06 -3.47 -10.34
N PRO A 44 -3.09 -2.99 -11.14
CA PRO A 44 -2.04 -3.90 -11.61
C PRO A 44 -1.38 -4.63 -10.44
N GLN A 45 -1.25 -5.93 -10.55
CA GLN A 45 -0.68 -6.77 -9.49
C GLN A 45 0.77 -7.08 -9.77
N HIS A 46 1.60 -7.07 -8.74
CA HIS A 46 3.02 -7.33 -8.86
C HIS A 46 3.43 -8.35 -7.82
N GLU A 47 4.43 -9.16 -8.18
CA GLU A 47 4.99 -10.16 -7.29
C GLU A 47 6.35 -9.70 -6.80
N VAL A 48 6.58 -9.87 -5.51
CA VAL A 48 7.89 -9.64 -4.90
C VAL A 48 8.24 -10.91 -4.14
N VAL A 49 9.34 -11.56 -4.54
CA VAL A 49 9.82 -12.75 -3.84
C VAL A 49 11.01 -12.30 -2.99
N THR A 50 10.83 -12.33 -1.68
CA THR A 50 11.86 -11.83 -0.78
C THR A 50 11.72 -12.43 0.61
N SER A 51 12.86 -12.57 1.28
CA SER A 51 12.86 -12.77 2.73
C SER A 51 12.81 -11.42 3.42
N ASN A 52 12.54 -11.44 4.72
CA ASN A 52 12.54 -10.24 5.55
C ASN A 52 12.72 -10.67 7.01
N PRO A 53 12.84 -9.73 7.96
CA PRO A 53 13.12 -10.09 9.36
C PRO A 53 12.05 -10.97 10.02
N TRP A 54 10.86 -11.09 9.44
CA TRP A 54 9.74 -11.80 10.06
C TRP A 54 9.46 -13.17 9.45
N VAL A 55 10.23 -13.57 8.42
CA VAL A 55 10.06 -14.88 7.78
C VAL A 55 11.42 -15.57 7.65
N ASP A 56 11.42 -16.90 7.73
CA ASP A 56 12.65 -17.68 7.72
C ASP A 56 13.25 -17.86 6.33
N LYS A 57 12.43 -17.74 5.30
CA LYS A 57 12.83 -17.98 3.92
C LYS A 57 12.04 -17.04 3.01
N PRO A 58 12.45 -16.90 1.73
CA PRO A 58 11.73 -16.03 0.81
C PRO A 58 10.30 -16.49 0.62
N HIS A 59 9.39 -15.53 0.66
CA HIS A 59 7.99 -15.70 0.33
C HIS A 59 7.66 -14.94 -0.93
N LYS A 60 6.62 -15.37 -1.63
CA LYS A 60 6.08 -14.65 -2.78
C LYS A 60 4.93 -13.80 -2.32
N TYR A 61 5.12 -12.48 -2.34
CA TYR A 61 4.09 -11.52 -1.98
C TYR A 61 3.47 -10.94 -3.24
N VAL A 62 2.16 -10.74 -3.22
CA VAL A 62 1.43 -10.19 -4.37
C VAL A 62 0.58 -9.03 -3.90
N GLY A 63 0.59 -7.96 -4.67
CA GLY A 63 -0.24 -6.79 -4.43
C GLY A 63 0.08 -5.69 -5.42
N PRO A 64 -0.67 -4.59 -5.37
CA PRO A 64 -0.38 -3.45 -6.21
C PRO A 64 0.85 -2.69 -5.71
N LYS A 65 1.57 -2.05 -6.62
CA LYS A 65 2.62 -1.11 -6.24
C LYS A 65 2.00 0.09 -5.53
N LEU A 66 2.69 0.61 -4.52
CA LEU A 66 2.24 1.86 -3.90
C LEU A 66 2.16 2.97 -4.95
N ALA A 67 3.09 3.01 -5.91
CA ALA A 67 3.06 4.01 -6.97
C ALA A 67 1.74 3.98 -7.74
N ASP A 68 1.18 2.80 -7.99
CA ASP A 68 -0.08 2.68 -8.72
C ASP A 68 -1.26 3.16 -7.88
N VAL A 69 -1.23 2.91 -6.57
CA VAL A 69 -2.26 3.44 -5.67
C VAL A 69 -2.20 4.97 -5.66
N LEU A 70 -1.00 5.53 -5.56
CA LEU A 70 -0.83 6.99 -5.56
C LEU A 70 -1.33 7.61 -6.86
N THR A 71 -1.06 6.96 -8.00
CA THR A 71 -1.54 7.42 -9.30
C THR A 71 -3.05 7.36 -9.37
N GLU A 72 -3.64 6.27 -8.87
CA GLU A 72 -5.09 6.09 -8.91
C GLU A 72 -5.82 7.21 -8.17
N VAL A 73 -5.29 7.64 -7.03
CA VAL A 73 -5.92 8.68 -6.22
C VAL A 73 -5.41 10.09 -6.56
N LYS A 74 -4.53 10.18 -7.56
CA LYS A 74 -3.92 11.44 -8.00
C LYS A 74 -3.22 12.16 -6.85
N ALA A 75 -2.51 11.39 -6.05
CA ALA A 75 -1.79 11.93 -4.90
C ALA A 75 -0.65 12.84 -5.36
N ASN A 76 -0.42 13.91 -4.62
CA ASN A 76 0.66 14.84 -4.89
C ASN A 76 1.37 15.16 -3.57
N GLY A 77 2.56 14.64 -3.41
CA GLY A 77 3.35 14.85 -2.21
C GLY A 77 4.31 13.70 -2.00
N LYS A 78 5.28 13.90 -1.14
CA LYS A 78 6.32 12.91 -0.88
C LYS A 78 6.40 12.48 0.58
N SER A 79 5.64 13.10 1.45
CA SER A 79 5.57 12.69 2.85
C SER A 79 4.36 11.78 3.00
N ILE A 80 4.60 10.49 3.26
CA ILE A 80 3.54 9.49 3.30
C ILE A 80 3.53 8.86 4.68
N THR A 81 2.38 8.95 5.37
CA THR A 81 2.19 8.31 6.66
C THR A 81 1.38 7.04 6.47
N LEU A 82 1.94 5.92 6.92
CA LEU A 82 1.28 4.62 6.91
C LEU A 82 0.74 4.35 8.30
N THR A 83 -0.51 3.90 8.39
CA THR A 83 -1.15 3.61 9.67
C THR A 83 -1.68 2.18 9.67
N ALA A 84 -1.32 1.42 10.70
CA ALA A 84 -1.81 0.05 10.90
C ALA A 84 -3.12 0.07 11.67
N LEU A 85 -3.78 -1.11 11.72
CA LEU A 85 -5.06 -1.25 12.43
C LEU A 85 -4.96 -0.89 13.90
N ASN A 86 -3.80 -1.12 14.53
CA ASN A 86 -3.59 -0.81 15.95
C ASN A 86 -3.15 0.64 16.16
N SER A 87 -3.26 1.49 15.13
CA SER A 87 -2.90 2.90 15.15
C SER A 87 -1.40 3.17 15.15
N PHE A 88 -0.56 2.14 15.03
CA PHE A 88 0.87 2.35 14.83
C PHE A 88 1.09 3.10 13.52
N GLN A 89 1.92 4.14 13.55
CA GLN A 89 2.17 4.97 12.37
C GLN A 89 3.65 5.07 12.09
N ILE A 90 3.98 5.16 10.79
CA ILE A 90 5.32 5.51 10.36
C ILE A 90 5.22 6.46 9.18
N ARG A 91 6.09 7.47 9.16
CA ARG A 91 6.17 8.41 8.05
C ARG A 91 7.34 8.03 7.18
N ILE A 92 7.11 7.97 5.87
CA ILE A 92 8.16 7.68 4.91
C ILE A 92 8.33 8.85 3.96
N ASN A 93 9.55 9.01 3.44
CA ASN A 93 9.82 9.93 2.35
C ASN A 93 9.76 9.15 1.06
N TRP A 94 8.75 9.45 0.23
CA TRP A 94 8.51 8.71 -1.00
C TRP A 94 9.74 8.73 -1.92
N ASP A 95 10.47 9.85 -1.98
CA ASP A 95 11.65 9.95 -2.83
C ASP A 95 12.74 8.94 -2.46
N LYS A 96 12.75 8.45 -1.22
CA LYS A 96 13.76 7.48 -0.78
C LYS A 96 13.42 6.05 -1.18
N VAL A 97 12.16 5.75 -1.42
CA VAL A 97 11.75 4.35 -1.64
C VAL A 97 11.06 4.11 -2.98
N LYS A 98 10.66 5.16 -3.71
CA LYS A 98 9.90 4.98 -4.94
C LYS A 98 10.65 4.15 -5.98
N GLN A 99 11.97 4.24 -6.01
CA GLN A 99 12.78 3.48 -6.96
C GLN A 99 12.74 1.98 -6.71
N TYR A 100 12.35 1.56 -5.50
CA TYR A 100 12.30 0.15 -5.14
C TYR A 100 10.92 -0.47 -5.38
N ASP A 101 9.94 0.33 -5.78
CA ASP A 101 8.58 -0.13 -6.08
C ASP A 101 7.97 -0.99 -4.98
N PRO A 102 7.83 -0.45 -3.76
CA PRO A 102 7.17 -1.20 -2.70
C PRO A 102 5.74 -1.55 -3.08
N ILE A 103 5.27 -2.70 -2.62
CA ILE A 103 3.91 -3.15 -2.89
C ILE A 103 3.09 -3.18 -1.60
N LEU A 104 1.77 -3.10 -1.77
CA LEU A 104 0.81 -3.35 -0.69
C LEU A 104 0.32 -4.77 -0.87
N ALA A 105 0.98 -5.72 -0.20
CA ALA A 105 0.71 -7.13 -0.41
C ALA A 105 -0.56 -7.54 0.33
N TRP A 106 -1.44 -8.24 -0.38
CA TRP A 106 -2.61 -8.86 0.22
C TRP A 106 -2.51 -10.38 0.22
N GLN A 107 -1.51 -10.93 -0.52
CA GLN A 107 -1.32 -12.36 -0.66
C GLN A 107 0.12 -12.74 -0.32
N ASP A 108 0.29 -13.84 0.41
CA ASP A 108 1.58 -14.37 0.85
C ASP A 108 1.62 -15.85 0.49
N ASP A 109 2.54 -16.24 -0.41
CA ASP A 109 2.72 -17.61 -0.87
C ASP A 109 1.38 -18.24 -1.33
N GLY A 110 0.59 -17.46 -2.06
CA GLY A 110 -0.66 -17.96 -2.61
C GLY A 110 -1.86 -17.85 -1.68
N MET A 111 -1.65 -17.42 -0.43
CA MET A 111 -2.72 -17.33 0.57
C MET A 111 -3.07 -15.87 0.83
N THR A 112 -4.37 -15.55 0.83
CA THR A 112 -4.82 -14.23 1.26
C THR A 112 -4.49 -14.04 2.72
N MET A 113 -3.80 -12.94 3.04
CA MET A 113 -3.45 -12.66 4.43
C MET A 113 -4.67 -12.15 5.18
N ARG A 114 -4.94 -12.78 6.32
CA ARG A 114 -6.01 -12.36 7.21
C ARG A 114 -5.48 -11.38 8.23
N VAL A 115 -6.41 -10.64 8.89
CA VAL A 115 -6.01 -9.68 9.92
C VAL A 115 -5.18 -10.37 11.01
N ARG A 116 -5.54 -11.58 11.43
CA ARG A 116 -4.79 -12.30 12.47
C ARG A 116 -3.42 -12.79 11.99
N ASP A 117 -3.17 -12.74 10.69
CA ASP A 117 -1.83 -13.05 10.15
C ASP A 117 -1.04 -11.73 10.05
N LYS A 118 -1.04 -11.08 8.90
CA LYS A 118 -0.44 -9.76 8.72
C LYS A 118 -1.27 -8.91 7.76
N GLY A 119 -2.47 -9.37 7.44
CA GLY A 119 -3.38 -8.67 6.55
C GLY A 119 -4.18 -7.58 7.23
N PRO A 120 -5.00 -6.92 6.45
CA PRO A 120 -5.27 -7.21 5.05
C PRO A 120 -4.14 -6.84 4.11
N LEU A 121 -3.29 -5.87 4.46
CA LEU A 121 -2.21 -5.39 3.61
C LEU A 121 -0.91 -5.30 4.39
N TRP A 122 0.19 -5.65 3.72
CA TRP A 122 1.53 -5.54 4.30
C TRP A 122 2.40 -4.73 3.33
N PHE A 123 3.01 -3.66 3.82
CA PHE A 123 3.94 -2.86 3.04
C PHE A 123 5.24 -3.66 2.87
N ILE A 124 5.52 -4.09 1.65
CA ILE A 124 6.65 -4.98 1.36
C ILE A 124 7.67 -4.27 0.49
N LEU A 125 8.93 -4.30 0.94
CA LEU A 125 10.09 -3.85 0.19
C LEU A 125 10.87 -5.06 -0.32
N PRO A 126 11.48 -4.98 -1.51
CA PRO A 126 12.19 -6.12 -2.10
C PRO A 126 13.62 -6.25 -1.54
N LEU A 127 13.73 -6.75 -0.32
CA LEU A 127 15.01 -6.78 0.40
C LEU A 127 16.04 -7.69 -0.27
N ASP A 128 15.60 -8.84 -0.81
CA ASP A 128 16.55 -9.77 -1.43
C ASP A 128 17.15 -9.20 -2.70
N GLN A 129 16.37 -8.41 -3.45
CA GLN A 129 16.84 -7.79 -4.67
C GLN A 129 17.70 -6.56 -4.42
N HIS A 130 17.55 -5.94 -3.24
CA HIS A 130 18.23 -4.70 -2.87
C HIS A 130 18.71 -4.81 -1.42
N PRO A 131 19.87 -5.48 -1.21
CA PRO A 131 20.38 -5.69 0.16
C PRO A 131 20.60 -4.41 0.96
N GLU A 132 20.77 -3.27 0.29
CA GLU A 132 20.91 -1.99 0.98
C GLU A 132 19.67 -1.61 1.79
N LEU A 133 18.52 -2.26 1.49
CA LEU A 133 17.30 -2.04 2.26
C LEU A 133 17.28 -2.77 3.60
N ARG A 134 18.30 -3.60 3.89
CA ARG A 134 18.36 -4.39 5.12
C ARG A 134 18.91 -3.58 6.29
N ARG A 135 18.29 -2.43 6.52
CA ARG A 135 18.60 -1.55 7.65
C ARG A 135 17.30 -1.14 8.31
N SER A 136 17.36 -0.83 9.59
CA SER A 136 16.16 -0.47 10.33
C SER A 136 15.41 0.71 9.71
N GLU A 137 16.16 1.63 9.09
CA GLU A 137 15.53 2.75 8.37
C GLU A 137 14.44 2.27 7.40
N PHE A 138 14.70 1.17 6.69
CA PHE A 138 13.77 0.64 5.70
C PHE A 138 12.89 -0.47 6.27
N THR A 139 13.45 -1.37 7.08
CA THR A 139 12.64 -2.48 7.60
C THR A 139 11.55 -1.99 8.54
N ASP A 140 11.76 -0.87 9.24
CA ASP A 140 10.74 -0.27 10.09
C ASP A 140 9.55 0.26 9.28
N MET A 141 9.71 0.49 7.97
CA MET A 141 8.61 0.91 7.11
C MET A 141 7.68 -0.25 6.73
N MET A 142 8.12 -1.50 6.94
CA MET A 142 7.37 -2.67 6.48
C MET A 142 6.29 -3.03 7.49
N ILE A 143 5.35 -2.12 7.68
CA ILE A 143 4.26 -2.35 8.63
C ILE A 143 3.23 -3.29 8.00
N TRP A 144 2.66 -4.12 8.85
CA TRP A 144 1.58 -5.02 8.47
C TRP A 144 0.26 -4.53 9.05
N GLN A 145 -0.84 -5.16 8.62
CA GLN A 145 -2.19 -4.71 8.97
C GLN A 145 -2.40 -3.24 8.60
N LEU A 146 -1.83 -2.85 7.45
CA LEU A 146 -1.95 -1.48 6.96
C LEU A 146 -3.41 -1.16 6.69
N SER A 147 -3.89 -0.03 7.21
CA SER A 147 -5.28 0.38 7.08
C SER A 147 -5.45 1.78 6.50
N ALA A 148 -4.44 2.62 6.55
CA ALA A 148 -4.57 3.99 6.05
C ALA A 148 -3.24 4.54 5.55
N ILE A 149 -3.34 5.40 4.55
CA ILE A 149 -2.21 6.11 3.96
C ILE A 149 -2.60 7.58 3.86
N ASP A 150 -1.74 8.47 4.33
CA ASP A 150 -1.96 9.91 4.23
C ASP A 150 -0.79 10.55 3.49
N ILE A 151 -1.10 11.35 2.46
CA ILE A 151 -0.09 11.98 1.61
C ILE A 151 -0.06 13.47 1.89
N GLN A 152 1.13 13.99 2.21
CA GLN A 152 1.37 15.41 2.41
C GLN A 152 2.54 15.87 1.55
N GLN A 153 2.67 17.17 1.38
CA GLN A 153 3.76 17.78 0.61
C GLN A 153 5.14 17.43 1.12
#